data_adc360733bdf01fae8ce8eb5098f6275
#
_entry.id   adc360733bdf01fae8ce8eb5098f6275
#
_cell.length_a   1.000
_cell.length_b   1.000
_cell.length_c   1.000
_cell.angle_alpha   90.00
_cell.angle_beta   90.00
_cell.angle_gamma   90.00
#
_symmetry.space_group_name_H-M   'P 1'
#
loop_
_entity.id
_entity.type
_entity.pdbx_description
1 polymer ?
#
loop_
_entity_poly.entity_id
_entity_poly.type
_entity_poly.pdbx_seq_one_letter_code
_entity_poly.pdbx_strand_id
1 'polypeptide(L)'
;MSKFPPTTSPGMTALITGASGGIGLDLARLLAADKYNLILVARNADKLGQIAVELRDKHKIQAVAVPIDLADPAAPEELFHLLEERGIGIDVLINNAGFGTHGLFADSDPVAELQMIQVNIVALVHLTRLLLPGMIANQRGRIMNVASTAAFQPGPFMAGYYASKAFVLSFSEAIASELQGRGVTVTALCPGPTDTGFQNRAGVEDSPLFKSNTMNSVDVARIGYRAMLKGKRVVITGFKNKTLAFATRFAPRNLVTSIARKLNSSR
;
A
#
# COMPACT_ATOMS: atom_id res chain seq x y z
N MET A 1 27.46 4.79 13.56
CA MET A 1 27.74 4.33 12.17
C MET A 1 26.52 4.64 11.31
N SER A 2 26.72 5.36 10.19
CA SER A 2 25.61 5.77 9.30
C SER A 2 24.87 4.55 8.75
N LYS A 3 23.56 4.44 9.01
CA LYS A 3 22.69 3.37 8.49
C LYS A 3 22.57 3.34 6.96
N PHE A 4 23.07 4.38 6.28
CA PHE A 4 22.96 4.55 4.84
C PHE A 4 24.34 4.57 4.20
N PRO A 5 24.58 3.77 3.15
CA PRO A 5 25.79 3.93 2.34
C PRO A 5 25.73 5.26 1.55
N PRO A 6 26.87 5.80 1.13
CA PRO A 6 26.89 6.98 0.27
C PRO A 6 26.13 6.70 -1.03
N THR A 7 25.36 7.68 -1.51
CA THR A 7 24.60 7.61 -2.76
C THR A 7 25.53 7.68 -3.96
N THR A 8 26.04 6.53 -4.40
CA THR A 8 26.99 6.46 -5.55
C THR A 8 26.38 5.87 -6.82
N SER A 9 25.11 5.50 -6.82
CA SER A 9 24.46 4.93 -8.01
C SER A 9 23.46 5.92 -8.62
N PRO A 10 23.58 6.27 -9.90
CA PRO A 10 22.62 7.14 -10.60
C PRO A 10 21.36 6.36 -11.00
N GLY A 11 20.70 5.70 -10.06
CA GLY A 11 19.46 4.94 -10.30
C GLY A 11 18.25 5.63 -9.68
N MET A 12 17.07 5.40 -10.26
CA MET A 12 15.80 5.81 -9.67
C MET A 12 15.61 5.15 -8.29
N THR A 13 15.04 5.89 -7.34
CA THR A 13 14.83 5.40 -5.99
C THR A 13 13.33 5.19 -5.71
N ALA A 14 13.01 4.03 -5.15
CA ALA A 14 11.66 3.69 -4.72
C ALA A 14 11.58 3.59 -3.19
N LEU A 15 10.57 4.22 -2.60
CA LEU A 15 10.19 4.09 -1.20
C LEU A 15 8.96 3.18 -1.10
N ILE A 16 9.04 2.14 -0.30
CA ILE A 16 7.97 1.16 -0.12
C ILE A 16 7.62 1.04 1.35
N THR A 17 6.38 1.37 1.72
CA THR A 17 5.87 1.15 3.07
C THR A 17 5.27 -0.24 3.19
N GLY A 18 5.38 -0.86 4.38
CA GLY A 18 4.94 -2.24 4.60
C GLY A 18 5.78 -3.26 3.83
N ALA A 19 7.07 -3.00 3.63
CA ALA A 19 7.97 -3.78 2.78
C ALA A 19 8.43 -5.12 3.40
N SER A 20 8.05 -5.44 4.64
CA SER A 20 8.52 -6.65 5.33
C SER A 20 7.78 -7.93 4.94
N GLY A 21 6.79 -7.89 4.06
CA GLY A 21 6.05 -9.08 3.61
C GLY A 21 4.93 -8.78 2.60
N GLY A 22 4.30 -9.84 2.11
CA GLY A 22 3.17 -9.76 1.20
C GLY A 22 3.43 -8.92 -0.04
N ILE A 23 2.40 -8.17 -0.47
CA ILE A 23 2.44 -7.35 -1.69
C ILE A 23 3.61 -6.34 -1.67
N GLY A 24 3.91 -5.72 -0.51
CA GLY A 24 4.99 -4.74 -0.39
C GLY A 24 6.37 -5.34 -0.65
N LEU A 25 6.65 -6.52 -0.11
CA LEU A 25 7.90 -7.24 -0.37
C LEU A 25 8.00 -7.67 -1.84
N ASP A 26 6.92 -8.18 -2.42
CA ASP A 26 6.93 -8.62 -3.81
C ASP A 26 7.08 -7.44 -4.79
N LEU A 27 6.50 -6.27 -4.47
CA LEU A 27 6.76 -5.02 -5.21
C LEU A 27 8.22 -4.58 -5.06
N ALA A 28 8.81 -4.68 -3.86
CA ALA A 28 10.22 -4.37 -3.65
C ALA A 28 11.13 -5.27 -4.49
N ARG A 29 10.83 -6.57 -4.58
CA ARG A 29 11.57 -7.53 -5.44
C ARG A 29 11.49 -7.17 -6.93
N LEU A 30 10.32 -6.75 -7.41
CA LEU A 30 10.14 -6.33 -8.80
C LEU A 30 10.93 -5.06 -9.12
N LEU A 31 10.86 -4.07 -8.24
CA LEU A 31 11.64 -2.83 -8.37
C LEU A 31 13.16 -3.09 -8.32
N ALA A 32 13.60 -3.97 -7.41
CA ALA A 32 15.01 -4.38 -7.33
C ALA A 32 15.50 -5.04 -8.63
N ALA A 33 14.68 -5.92 -9.22
CA ALA A 33 14.99 -6.58 -10.49
C ALA A 33 15.16 -5.57 -11.63
N ASP A 34 14.37 -4.48 -11.62
CA ASP A 34 14.47 -3.38 -12.58
C ASP A 34 15.48 -2.28 -12.15
N LYS A 35 16.38 -2.62 -11.19
CA LYS A 35 17.52 -1.79 -10.78
C LYS A 35 17.15 -0.47 -10.06
N TYR A 36 15.98 -0.40 -9.43
CA TYR A 36 15.70 0.70 -8.53
C TYR A 36 16.49 0.56 -7.23
N ASN A 37 17.00 1.67 -6.71
CA ASN A 37 17.41 1.75 -5.31
C ASN A 37 16.17 1.73 -4.42
N LEU A 38 16.26 1.14 -3.23
CA LEU A 38 15.10 0.89 -2.37
C LEU A 38 15.26 1.51 -1.00
N ILE A 39 14.22 2.22 -0.56
CA ILE A 39 13.99 2.58 0.83
C ILE A 39 12.83 1.71 1.33
N LEU A 40 13.16 0.74 2.17
CA LEU A 40 12.21 -0.22 2.69
C LEU A 40 11.74 0.22 4.08
N VAL A 41 10.44 0.44 4.24
CA VAL A 41 9.86 0.94 5.49
C VAL A 41 8.91 -0.09 6.10
N ALA A 42 9.17 -0.50 7.34
CA ALA A 42 8.29 -1.35 8.15
C ALA A 42 8.76 -1.31 9.61
N ARG A 43 8.00 -1.93 10.52
CA ARG A 43 8.30 -1.91 11.97
C ARG A 43 9.39 -2.91 12.39
N ASN A 44 9.41 -4.09 11.79
CA ASN A 44 10.34 -5.16 12.17
C ASN A 44 11.73 -4.89 11.56
N ALA A 45 12.64 -4.38 12.38
CA ALA A 45 13.99 -3.99 11.97
C ALA A 45 14.81 -5.17 11.44
N ASP A 46 14.79 -6.31 12.12
CA ASP A 46 15.61 -7.47 11.78
C ASP A 46 15.18 -8.06 10.42
N LYS A 47 13.89 -8.29 10.26
CA LYS A 47 13.34 -8.81 9.00
C LYS A 47 13.59 -7.86 7.84
N LEU A 48 13.40 -6.55 8.07
CA LEU A 48 13.62 -5.53 7.05
C LEU A 48 15.09 -5.44 6.65
N GLY A 49 15.99 -5.55 7.63
CA GLY A 49 17.44 -5.59 7.41
C GLY A 49 17.87 -6.79 6.56
N GLN A 50 17.36 -7.99 6.87
CA GLN A 50 17.61 -9.20 6.08
C GLN A 50 17.15 -9.04 4.61
N ILE A 51 15.94 -8.50 4.40
CA ILE A 51 15.40 -8.24 3.07
C ILE A 51 16.28 -7.21 2.32
N ALA A 52 16.72 -6.15 2.98
CA ALA A 52 17.57 -5.14 2.36
C ALA A 52 18.91 -5.74 1.91
N VAL A 53 19.53 -6.61 2.74
CA VAL A 53 20.76 -7.33 2.38
C VAL A 53 20.52 -8.26 1.19
N GLU A 54 19.47 -9.10 1.24
CA GLU A 54 19.09 -10.00 0.14
C GLU A 54 18.98 -9.25 -1.20
N LEU A 55 18.20 -8.16 -1.22
CA LEU A 55 17.90 -7.43 -2.44
C LEU A 55 19.14 -6.68 -2.98
N ARG A 56 19.93 -6.09 -2.08
CA ARG A 56 21.19 -5.42 -2.43
C ARG A 56 22.17 -6.40 -3.08
N ASP A 57 22.39 -7.55 -2.47
CA ASP A 57 23.40 -8.50 -2.91
C ASP A 57 22.99 -9.20 -4.21
N LYS A 58 21.72 -9.55 -4.34
CA LYS A 58 21.17 -10.21 -5.53
C LYS A 58 21.10 -9.29 -6.73
N HIS A 59 20.68 -8.04 -6.54
CA HIS A 59 20.39 -7.13 -7.64
C HIS A 59 21.45 -6.05 -7.88
N LYS A 60 22.46 -5.95 -6.98
CA LYS A 60 23.53 -4.94 -7.04
C LYS A 60 22.99 -3.51 -7.10
N ILE A 61 22.05 -3.22 -6.20
CA ILE A 61 21.40 -1.92 -5.99
C ILE A 61 21.72 -1.41 -4.58
N GLN A 62 21.36 -0.15 -4.28
CA GLN A 62 21.24 0.29 -2.89
C GLN A 62 19.90 -0.13 -2.33
N ALA A 63 19.89 -0.76 -1.16
CA ALA A 63 18.67 -1.09 -0.44
C ALA A 63 18.87 -0.77 1.05
N VAL A 64 18.00 0.08 1.58
CA VAL A 64 18.10 0.60 2.94
C VAL A 64 16.85 0.23 3.71
N ALA A 65 17.06 -0.37 4.88
CA ALA A 65 15.99 -0.66 5.84
C ALA A 65 15.80 0.55 6.77
N VAL A 66 14.57 1.06 6.83
CA VAL A 66 14.17 2.14 7.73
C VAL A 66 13.06 1.64 8.64
N PRO A 67 13.41 1.16 9.86
CA PRO A 67 12.42 0.66 10.81
C PRO A 67 11.67 1.83 11.45
N ILE A 68 10.44 2.05 10.98
CA ILE A 68 9.54 3.12 11.45
C ILE A 68 8.13 2.54 11.62
N ASP A 69 7.42 2.95 12.69
CA ASP A 69 6.00 2.66 12.86
C ASP A 69 5.15 3.84 12.36
N LEU A 70 4.45 3.65 11.26
CA LEU A 70 3.56 4.66 10.68
C LEU A 70 2.26 4.89 11.50
N ALA A 71 2.06 4.17 12.60
CA ALA A 71 1.04 4.49 13.59
C ALA A 71 1.43 5.72 14.44
N ASP A 72 2.71 6.09 14.46
CA ASP A 72 3.16 7.36 15.02
C ASP A 72 2.85 8.49 14.03
N PRO A 73 2.10 9.54 14.45
CA PRO A 73 1.82 10.70 13.58
C PRO A 73 3.06 11.44 13.10
N ALA A 74 4.16 11.44 13.85
CA ALA A 74 5.41 12.10 13.48
C ALA A 74 6.23 11.29 12.43
N ALA A 75 5.99 9.99 12.32
CA ALA A 75 6.78 9.09 11.50
C ALA A 75 6.95 9.52 10.02
N PRO A 76 5.95 10.07 9.32
CA PRO A 76 6.13 10.55 7.95
C PRO A 76 7.13 11.70 7.83
N GLU A 77 7.12 12.66 8.77
CA GLU A 77 8.08 13.78 8.79
C GLU A 77 9.49 13.30 9.14
N GLU A 78 9.63 12.44 10.14
CA GLU A 78 10.92 11.83 10.50
C GLU A 78 11.55 11.10 9.30
N LEU A 79 10.75 10.33 8.58
CA LEU A 79 11.19 9.65 7.36
C LEU A 79 11.61 10.65 6.28
N PHE A 80 10.82 11.70 6.06
CA PHE A 80 11.11 12.72 5.06
C PHE A 80 12.41 13.48 5.39
N HIS A 81 12.60 13.94 6.63
CA HIS A 81 13.85 14.60 7.06
C HIS A 81 15.06 13.69 6.91
N LEU A 82 14.91 12.40 7.25
CA LEU A 82 15.98 11.43 7.04
C LEU A 82 16.41 11.31 5.57
N LEU A 83 15.47 11.42 4.63
CA LEU A 83 15.76 11.42 3.20
C LEU A 83 16.39 12.73 2.74
N GLU A 84 15.90 13.88 3.22
CA GLU A 84 16.45 15.21 2.90
C GLU A 84 17.90 15.35 3.37
N GLU A 85 18.21 15.01 4.62
CA GLU A 85 19.56 15.04 5.18
C GLU A 85 20.58 14.24 4.36
N ARG A 86 20.09 13.28 3.56
CA ARG A 86 20.92 12.40 2.74
C ARG A 86 20.88 12.76 1.26
N GLY A 87 20.15 13.77 0.88
CA GLY A 87 19.97 14.15 -0.51
C GLY A 87 19.30 13.06 -1.36
N ILE A 88 18.43 12.21 -0.75
CA ILE A 88 17.77 11.10 -1.43
C ILE A 88 16.44 11.57 -2.01
N GLY A 89 16.37 11.75 -3.33
CA GLY A 89 15.11 11.97 -4.04
C GLY A 89 14.35 10.66 -4.27
N ILE A 90 13.02 10.71 -4.20
CA ILE A 90 12.15 9.56 -4.42
C ILE A 90 11.44 9.69 -5.76
N ASP A 91 11.67 8.73 -6.66
CA ASP A 91 11.02 8.63 -7.98
C ASP A 91 9.75 7.77 -7.95
N VAL A 92 9.68 6.81 -7.02
CA VAL A 92 8.52 5.92 -6.86
C VAL A 92 8.13 5.85 -5.38
N LEU A 93 6.89 6.19 -5.07
CA LEU A 93 6.31 5.99 -3.74
C LEU A 93 5.28 4.87 -3.79
N ILE A 94 5.46 3.83 -2.97
CA ILE A 94 4.49 2.76 -2.78
C ILE A 94 3.93 2.83 -1.37
N ASN A 95 2.75 3.40 -1.23
CA ASN A 95 1.96 3.39 -0.01
C ASN A 95 1.23 2.06 0.10
N ASN A 96 1.90 1.05 0.67
CA ASN A 96 1.36 -0.29 0.82
C ASN A 96 1.09 -0.66 2.29
N ALA A 97 1.73 0.00 3.25
CA ALA A 97 1.46 -0.25 4.67
C ALA A 97 -0.04 -0.10 4.97
N GLY A 98 -0.57 -1.04 5.72
CA GLY A 98 -1.96 -1.03 6.11
C GLY A 98 -2.35 -2.31 6.83
N PHE A 99 -3.42 -2.23 7.61
CA PHE A 99 -4.02 -3.38 8.27
C PHE A 99 -5.53 -3.14 8.44
N GLY A 100 -6.23 -4.16 8.90
CA GLY A 100 -7.66 -4.11 9.20
C GLY A 100 -7.93 -4.61 10.60
N THR A 101 -9.11 -4.29 11.10
CA THR A 101 -9.71 -4.78 12.33
C THR A 101 -10.98 -5.54 11.96
N HIS A 102 -11.38 -6.51 12.77
CA HIS A 102 -12.59 -7.29 12.55
C HIS A 102 -13.39 -7.42 13.86
N GLY A 103 -14.70 -7.27 13.77
CA GLY A 103 -15.64 -7.37 14.89
C GLY A 103 -16.77 -6.36 14.76
N LEU A 104 -17.70 -6.39 15.70
CA LEU A 104 -18.71 -5.33 15.84
C LEU A 104 -18.00 -4.02 16.23
N PHE A 105 -18.32 -2.94 15.56
CA PHE A 105 -17.66 -1.64 15.81
C PHE A 105 -17.83 -1.17 17.27
N ALA A 106 -18.98 -1.47 17.87
CA ALA A 106 -19.23 -1.12 19.27
C ALA A 106 -18.31 -1.85 20.26
N ASP A 107 -17.78 -3.01 19.87
CA ASP A 107 -16.93 -3.87 20.72
C ASP A 107 -15.45 -3.82 20.30
N SER A 108 -15.11 -3.02 19.25
CA SER A 108 -13.74 -2.91 18.76
C SER A 108 -12.85 -2.10 19.72
N ASP A 109 -11.56 -2.41 19.72
CA ASP A 109 -10.56 -1.58 20.42
C ASP A 109 -10.42 -0.22 19.72
N PRO A 110 -10.77 0.90 20.38
CA PRO A 110 -10.71 2.22 19.78
C PRO A 110 -9.27 2.63 19.43
N VAL A 111 -8.27 2.15 20.16
CA VAL A 111 -6.86 2.44 19.87
C VAL A 111 -6.45 1.77 18.55
N ALA A 112 -6.81 0.50 18.35
CA ALA A 112 -6.53 -0.22 17.12
C ALA A 112 -7.25 0.40 15.91
N GLU A 113 -8.51 0.85 16.06
CA GLU A 113 -9.25 1.55 15.01
C GLU A 113 -8.57 2.86 14.60
N LEU A 114 -8.15 3.68 15.57
CA LEU A 114 -7.47 4.96 15.31
C LEU A 114 -6.09 4.74 14.69
N GLN A 115 -5.33 3.75 15.17
CA GLN A 115 -4.04 3.38 14.57
C GLN A 115 -4.21 2.88 13.12
N MET A 116 -5.28 2.14 12.83
CA MET A 116 -5.60 1.72 11.46
C MET A 116 -5.84 2.92 10.56
N ILE A 117 -6.63 3.90 11.00
CA ILE A 117 -6.88 5.14 10.26
C ILE A 117 -5.56 5.92 10.07
N GLN A 118 -4.75 6.03 11.11
CA GLN A 118 -3.45 6.68 11.05
C GLN A 118 -2.56 6.05 9.97
N VAL A 119 -2.42 4.73 9.95
CA VAL A 119 -1.56 4.03 8.98
C VAL A 119 -2.17 4.04 7.58
N ASN A 120 -3.46 3.69 7.45
CA ASN A 120 -4.10 3.48 6.15
C ASN A 120 -4.40 4.79 5.41
N ILE A 121 -4.62 5.89 6.14
CA ILE A 121 -5.04 7.18 5.59
C ILE A 121 -4.01 8.27 5.86
N VAL A 122 -3.79 8.62 7.14
CA VAL A 122 -3.03 9.84 7.50
C VAL A 122 -1.58 9.73 7.01
N ALA A 123 -0.89 8.64 7.33
CA ALA A 123 0.50 8.44 6.92
C ALA A 123 0.65 8.39 5.38
N LEU A 124 -0.30 7.75 4.68
CA LEU A 124 -0.34 7.71 3.21
C LEU A 124 -0.45 9.11 2.61
N VAL A 125 -1.41 9.92 3.10
CA VAL A 125 -1.63 11.28 2.62
C VAL A 125 -0.41 12.15 2.94
N HIS A 126 0.12 12.04 4.14
CA HIS A 126 1.26 12.84 4.60
C HIS A 126 2.54 12.53 3.80
N LEU A 127 2.91 11.26 3.63
CA LEU A 127 4.04 10.86 2.79
C LEU A 127 3.85 11.31 1.33
N THR A 128 2.66 11.16 0.79
CA THR A 128 2.35 11.64 -0.54
C THR A 128 2.57 13.15 -0.65
N ARG A 129 2.07 13.93 0.33
CA ARG A 129 2.20 15.40 0.34
C ARG A 129 3.64 15.85 0.48
N LEU A 130 4.44 15.17 1.30
CA LEU A 130 5.85 15.52 1.50
C LEU A 130 6.72 15.23 0.28
N LEU A 131 6.50 14.10 -0.40
CA LEU A 131 7.34 13.66 -1.53
C LEU A 131 6.90 14.22 -2.88
N LEU A 132 5.62 14.58 -3.05
CA LEU A 132 5.06 15.05 -4.31
C LEU A 132 5.72 16.30 -4.90
N PRO A 133 6.09 17.33 -4.11
CA PRO A 133 6.75 18.53 -4.65
C PRO A 133 8.06 18.22 -5.38
N GLY A 134 8.89 17.33 -4.83
CA GLY A 134 10.13 16.90 -5.46
C GLY A 134 9.88 16.13 -6.77
N MET A 135 8.87 15.27 -6.81
CA MET A 135 8.48 14.55 -8.03
C MET A 135 8.00 15.51 -9.13
N ILE A 136 7.20 16.54 -8.76
CA ILE A 136 6.71 17.56 -9.70
C ILE A 136 7.88 18.41 -10.24
N ALA A 137 8.77 18.86 -9.36
CA ALA A 137 9.93 19.65 -9.76
C ALA A 137 10.82 18.92 -10.77
N ASN A 138 10.99 17.62 -10.57
CA ASN A 138 11.73 16.73 -11.46
C ASN A 138 10.94 16.28 -12.69
N GLN A 139 9.65 16.65 -12.81
CA GLN A 139 8.72 16.17 -13.82
C GLN A 139 8.73 14.64 -13.99
N ARG A 140 9.01 13.94 -12.92
CA ARG A 140 9.15 12.49 -12.89
C ARG A 140 8.72 11.91 -11.54
N GLY A 141 7.67 11.10 -11.55
CA GLY A 141 7.21 10.43 -10.34
C GLY A 141 6.15 9.37 -10.62
N ARG A 142 6.15 8.33 -9.79
CA ARG A 142 5.08 7.32 -9.76
C ARG A 142 4.66 7.07 -8.34
N ILE A 143 3.37 7.18 -8.09
CA ILE A 143 2.76 6.89 -6.79
C ILE A 143 1.84 5.68 -6.97
N MET A 144 2.02 4.65 -6.14
CA MET A 144 1.07 3.55 -6.03
C MET A 144 0.49 3.53 -4.63
N ASN A 145 -0.82 3.66 -4.54
CA ASN A 145 -1.56 3.52 -3.30
C ASN A 145 -2.27 2.16 -3.28
N VAL A 146 -1.96 1.32 -2.28
CA VAL A 146 -2.61 0.02 -2.16
C VAL A 146 -3.94 0.17 -1.42
N ALA A 147 -5.01 0.25 -2.21
CA ALA A 147 -6.39 0.22 -1.78
C ALA A 147 -6.86 -1.24 -1.53
N SER A 148 -8.03 -1.61 -1.99
CA SER A 148 -8.60 -2.95 -1.92
C SER A 148 -9.89 -3.01 -2.75
N THR A 149 -10.39 -4.19 -3.07
CA THR A 149 -11.79 -4.37 -3.50
C THR A 149 -12.80 -3.95 -2.44
N ALA A 150 -12.40 -3.91 -1.17
CA ALA A 150 -13.17 -3.32 -0.07
C ALA A 150 -13.53 -1.84 -0.28
N ALA A 151 -12.79 -1.13 -1.15
CA ALA A 151 -13.03 0.28 -1.47
C ALA A 151 -14.36 0.55 -2.21
N PHE A 152 -14.98 -0.48 -2.79
CA PHE A 152 -16.16 -0.32 -3.65
C PHE A 152 -17.50 -0.52 -2.94
N GLN A 153 -17.49 -0.85 -1.65
CA GLN A 153 -18.72 -1.19 -0.91
C GLN A 153 -18.57 -0.98 0.61
N PRO A 154 -19.66 -0.83 1.38
CA PRO A 154 -19.60 -0.88 2.83
C PRO A 154 -19.23 -2.28 3.33
N GLY A 155 -18.49 -2.37 4.43
CA GLY A 155 -18.05 -3.65 5.02
C GLY A 155 -18.43 -3.80 6.48
N PRO A 156 -19.66 -4.31 6.83
CA PRO A 156 -19.98 -4.66 8.20
C PRO A 156 -18.93 -5.59 8.81
N PHE A 157 -18.66 -5.46 10.09
CA PHE A 157 -17.59 -6.10 10.87
C PHE A 157 -16.16 -5.64 10.55
N MET A 158 -15.97 -4.84 9.52
CA MET A 158 -14.69 -4.22 9.13
C MET A 158 -14.90 -2.75 8.70
N ALA A 159 -15.79 -2.03 9.37
CA ALA A 159 -16.29 -0.72 8.93
C ALA A 159 -15.17 0.29 8.68
N GLY A 160 -14.26 0.45 9.64
CA GLY A 160 -13.11 1.35 9.52
C GLY A 160 -12.19 0.99 8.36
N TYR A 161 -11.88 -0.30 8.20
CA TYR A 161 -11.02 -0.77 7.10
C TYR A 161 -11.62 -0.46 5.73
N TYR A 162 -12.89 -0.85 5.48
CA TYR A 162 -13.55 -0.59 4.20
C TYR A 162 -13.62 0.91 3.89
N ALA A 163 -13.97 1.72 4.90
CA ALA A 163 -13.99 3.18 4.78
C ALA A 163 -12.60 3.74 4.44
N SER A 164 -11.54 3.24 5.11
CA SER A 164 -10.16 3.66 4.83
C SER A 164 -9.75 3.34 3.38
N LYS A 165 -10.13 2.17 2.86
CA LYS A 165 -9.80 1.78 1.49
C LYS A 165 -10.62 2.54 0.44
N ALA A 166 -11.87 2.92 0.76
CA ALA A 166 -12.67 3.82 -0.08
C ALA A 166 -12.05 5.22 -0.14
N PHE A 167 -11.56 5.74 0.99
CA PHE A 167 -10.79 6.99 1.02
C PHE A 167 -9.57 6.91 0.10
N VAL A 168 -8.75 5.88 0.25
CA VAL A 168 -7.51 5.70 -0.55
C VAL A 168 -7.82 5.66 -2.05
N LEU A 169 -8.88 4.96 -2.47
CA LEU A 169 -9.28 4.91 -3.87
C LEU A 169 -9.68 6.31 -4.38
N SER A 170 -10.61 6.97 -3.68
CA SER A 170 -11.11 8.29 -4.07
C SER A 170 -10.00 9.35 -4.11
N PHE A 171 -9.14 9.38 -3.07
CA PHE A 171 -7.98 10.25 -3.00
C PHE A 171 -7.01 10.01 -4.17
N SER A 172 -6.72 8.75 -4.49
CA SER A 172 -5.81 8.41 -5.59
C SER A 172 -6.33 8.85 -6.95
N GLU A 173 -7.64 8.69 -7.21
CA GLU A 173 -8.27 9.13 -8.45
C GLU A 173 -8.26 10.65 -8.58
N ALA A 174 -8.51 11.37 -7.49
CA ALA A 174 -8.51 12.83 -7.45
C ALA A 174 -7.12 13.39 -7.77
N ILE A 175 -6.08 12.98 -7.03
CA ILE A 175 -4.71 13.48 -7.25
C ILE A 175 -4.14 13.01 -8.61
N ALA A 176 -4.55 11.85 -9.13
CA ALA A 176 -4.19 11.43 -10.48
C ALA A 176 -4.74 12.37 -11.55
N SER A 177 -5.89 12.99 -11.30
CA SER A 177 -6.47 14.02 -12.19
C SER A 177 -5.73 15.36 -12.08
N GLU A 178 -5.42 15.79 -10.86
CA GLU A 178 -4.70 17.06 -10.60
C GLU A 178 -3.27 17.06 -11.17
N LEU A 179 -2.63 15.88 -11.25
CA LEU A 179 -1.24 15.70 -11.69
C LEU A 179 -1.10 15.50 -13.20
N GLN A 180 -2.18 15.59 -13.98
CA GLN A 180 -2.10 15.48 -15.43
C GLN A 180 -1.17 16.57 -16.01
N GLY A 181 -0.24 16.14 -16.87
CA GLY A 181 0.75 17.03 -17.47
C GLY A 181 1.91 17.44 -16.57
N ARG A 182 1.95 16.96 -15.31
CA ARG A 182 3.02 17.31 -14.36
C ARG A 182 4.15 16.25 -14.24
N GLY A 183 4.20 15.28 -15.14
CA GLY A 183 5.22 14.23 -15.13
C GLY A 183 5.06 13.19 -14.02
N VAL A 184 4.00 13.27 -13.20
CA VAL A 184 3.71 12.35 -12.10
C VAL A 184 2.44 11.54 -12.38
N THR A 185 2.49 10.24 -12.13
CA THR A 185 1.33 9.36 -12.27
C THR A 185 0.93 8.72 -10.93
N VAL A 186 -0.37 8.49 -10.74
CA VAL A 186 -0.89 7.84 -9.53
C VAL A 186 -1.71 6.62 -9.93
N THR A 187 -1.45 5.51 -9.24
CA THR A 187 -2.14 4.23 -9.45
C THR A 187 -2.73 3.74 -8.15
N ALA A 188 -4.05 3.59 -8.09
CA ALA A 188 -4.72 2.85 -7.04
C ALA A 188 -4.71 1.36 -7.39
N LEU A 189 -3.97 0.55 -6.61
CA LEU A 189 -4.00 -0.90 -6.71
C LEU A 189 -5.11 -1.41 -5.78
N CYS A 190 -6.11 -2.09 -6.34
CA CYS A 190 -7.26 -2.64 -5.63
C CYS A 190 -7.24 -4.18 -5.66
N PRO A 191 -6.44 -4.82 -4.79
CA PRO A 191 -6.45 -6.27 -4.69
C PRO A 191 -7.74 -6.77 -4.05
N GLY A 192 -8.18 -7.97 -4.48
CA GLY A 192 -9.10 -8.79 -3.72
C GLY A 192 -8.39 -9.51 -2.57
N PRO A 193 -9.04 -10.51 -1.95
CA PRO A 193 -8.38 -11.36 -0.96
C PRO A 193 -7.07 -11.91 -1.52
N THR A 194 -5.98 -11.68 -0.79
CA THR A 194 -4.62 -12.02 -1.23
C THR A 194 -3.92 -12.77 -0.11
N ASP A 195 -3.24 -13.84 -0.46
CA ASP A 195 -2.46 -14.62 0.52
C ASP A 195 -1.26 -13.81 0.99
N THR A 196 -1.40 -13.25 2.20
CA THR A 196 -0.41 -12.41 2.89
C THR A 196 -0.60 -12.58 4.41
N GLY A 197 0.23 -11.96 5.22
CA GLY A 197 0.01 -11.91 6.68
C GLY A 197 -1.13 -10.96 7.12
N PHE A 198 -1.90 -10.42 6.18
CA PHE A 198 -3.02 -9.53 6.50
C PHE A 198 -4.15 -10.25 7.24
N GLN A 199 -4.49 -11.48 6.82
CA GLN A 199 -5.59 -12.26 7.41
C GLN A 199 -5.35 -12.48 8.90
N ASN A 200 -4.14 -12.92 9.26
CA ASN A 200 -3.74 -13.19 10.64
C ASN A 200 -3.80 -11.92 11.49
N ARG A 201 -3.34 -10.80 10.93
CA ARG A 201 -3.35 -9.53 11.66
C ARG A 201 -4.75 -8.95 11.84
N ALA A 202 -5.65 -9.18 10.89
CA ALA A 202 -7.04 -8.70 10.93
C ALA A 202 -7.99 -9.65 11.66
N GLY A 203 -7.55 -10.87 12.02
CA GLY A 203 -8.40 -11.88 12.64
C GLY A 203 -9.53 -12.40 11.72
N VAL A 204 -9.25 -12.50 10.41
CA VAL A 204 -10.25 -12.89 9.38
C VAL A 204 -9.90 -14.18 8.65
N GLU A 205 -9.04 -15.01 9.22
CA GLU A 205 -8.57 -16.27 8.62
C GLU A 205 -9.73 -17.21 8.34
N ASP A 206 -10.71 -17.26 9.23
CA ASP A 206 -11.90 -18.10 9.13
C ASP A 206 -13.04 -17.52 8.31
N SER A 207 -12.91 -16.29 7.84
CA SER A 207 -13.94 -15.63 7.02
C SER A 207 -14.11 -16.36 5.67
N PRO A 208 -15.36 -16.58 5.21
CA PRO A 208 -15.64 -17.15 3.90
C PRO A 208 -14.94 -16.43 2.75
N LEU A 209 -14.68 -15.13 2.91
CA LEU A 209 -14.01 -14.29 1.93
C LEU A 209 -12.58 -14.77 1.63
N PHE A 210 -11.86 -15.26 2.65
CA PHE A 210 -10.46 -15.71 2.51
C PHE A 210 -10.33 -17.20 2.24
N LYS A 211 -11.37 -18.01 2.55
CA LYS A 211 -11.33 -19.48 2.31
C LYS A 211 -11.46 -19.88 0.83
N SER A 212 -12.01 -19.05 -0.03
CA SER A 212 -12.45 -19.53 -1.36
C SER A 212 -11.83 -18.88 -2.60
N ASN A 213 -11.07 -17.77 -2.49
CA ASN A 213 -10.60 -17.04 -3.67
C ASN A 213 -9.41 -16.10 -3.39
N THR A 214 -8.40 -16.54 -2.65
CA THR A 214 -7.19 -15.75 -2.45
C THR A 214 -6.29 -15.79 -3.69
N MET A 215 -5.77 -14.63 -4.08
CA MET A 215 -4.73 -14.51 -5.10
C MET A 215 -3.35 -14.61 -4.43
N ASN A 216 -2.38 -15.10 -5.18
CA ASN A 216 -0.98 -15.05 -4.74
C ASN A 216 -0.48 -13.59 -4.74
N SER A 217 0.26 -13.19 -3.70
CA SER A 217 0.77 -11.81 -3.56
C SER A 217 1.73 -11.41 -4.68
N VAL A 218 2.51 -12.36 -5.21
CA VAL A 218 3.42 -12.14 -6.34
C VAL A 218 2.65 -11.75 -7.60
N ASP A 219 1.51 -12.41 -7.88
CA ASP A 219 0.71 -12.09 -9.05
C ASP A 219 0.02 -10.73 -8.90
N VAL A 220 -0.49 -10.41 -7.71
CA VAL A 220 -1.05 -9.10 -7.39
C VAL A 220 0.01 -8.01 -7.58
N ALA A 221 1.20 -8.19 -7.02
CA ALA A 221 2.31 -7.25 -7.16
C ALA A 221 2.70 -7.05 -8.63
N ARG A 222 2.81 -8.14 -9.40
CA ARG A 222 3.13 -8.08 -10.84
C ARG A 222 2.08 -7.32 -11.65
N ILE A 223 0.80 -7.53 -11.38
CA ILE A 223 -0.31 -6.80 -12.04
C ILE A 223 -0.23 -5.31 -11.67
N GLY A 224 -0.08 -5.00 -10.38
CA GLY A 224 0.05 -3.63 -9.88
C GLY A 224 1.25 -2.91 -10.47
N TYR A 225 2.41 -3.53 -10.43
CA TYR A 225 3.66 -2.98 -10.97
C TYR A 225 3.54 -2.62 -12.44
N ARG A 226 3.05 -3.56 -13.27
CA ARG A 226 2.82 -3.30 -14.70
C ARG A 226 1.81 -2.17 -14.95
N ALA A 227 0.78 -2.08 -14.11
CA ALA A 227 -0.21 -1.01 -14.21
C ALA A 227 0.39 0.36 -13.84
N MET A 228 1.20 0.43 -12.79
CA MET A 228 1.93 1.63 -12.38
C MET A 228 2.88 2.12 -13.48
N LEU A 229 3.66 1.23 -14.07
CA LEU A 229 4.57 1.58 -15.17
C LEU A 229 3.83 2.17 -16.39
N LYS A 230 2.57 1.72 -16.62
CA LYS A 230 1.71 2.23 -17.69
C LYS A 230 0.90 3.46 -17.31
N GLY A 231 1.06 4.00 -16.10
CA GLY A 231 0.30 5.14 -15.59
C GLY A 231 -1.21 4.89 -15.48
N LYS A 232 -1.65 3.65 -15.26
CA LYS A 232 -3.08 3.34 -15.06
C LYS A 232 -3.55 3.87 -13.73
N ARG A 233 -4.66 4.64 -13.71
CA ARG A 233 -5.19 5.27 -12.49
C ARG A 233 -5.72 4.24 -11.48
N VAL A 234 -6.50 3.26 -11.96
CA VAL A 234 -7.09 2.22 -11.09
C VAL A 234 -6.83 0.85 -11.71
N VAL A 235 -6.40 -0.10 -10.90
CA VAL A 235 -6.24 -1.50 -11.29
C VAL A 235 -6.83 -2.43 -10.22
N ILE A 236 -7.83 -3.22 -10.63
CA ILE A 236 -8.44 -4.25 -9.80
C ILE A 236 -7.85 -5.59 -10.24
N THR A 237 -7.31 -6.36 -9.29
CA THR A 237 -6.68 -7.64 -9.59
C THR A 237 -7.71 -8.77 -9.66
N GLY A 238 -7.60 -9.60 -10.70
CA GLY A 238 -8.53 -10.72 -10.95
C GLY A 238 -9.82 -10.30 -11.66
N PHE A 239 -10.21 -11.09 -12.66
CA PHE A 239 -11.39 -10.80 -13.47
C PHE A 239 -12.68 -10.81 -12.64
N LYS A 240 -12.85 -11.79 -11.76
CA LYS A 240 -14.01 -11.90 -10.86
C LYS A 240 -14.13 -10.68 -9.94
N ASN A 241 -13.02 -10.23 -9.37
CA ASN A 241 -13.00 -9.05 -8.52
C ASN A 241 -13.39 -7.78 -9.29
N LYS A 242 -12.93 -7.67 -10.54
CA LYS A 242 -13.27 -6.54 -11.40
C LYS A 242 -14.76 -6.50 -11.73
N THR A 243 -15.36 -7.65 -12.05
CA THR A 243 -16.80 -7.72 -12.35
C THR A 243 -17.64 -7.43 -11.12
N LEU A 244 -17.26 -7.96 -9.95
CA LEU A 244 -17.97 -7.68 -8.69
C LEU A 244 -17.89 -6.18 -8.31
N ALA A 245 -16.71 -5.58 -8.35
CA ALA A 245 -16.53 -4.15 -8.09
C ALA A 245 -17.33 -3.26 -9.06
N PHE A 246 -17.48 -3.67 -10.32
CA PHE A 246 -18.33 -2.96 -11.28
C PHE A 246 -19.82 -3.14 -10.95
N ALA A 247 -20.24 -4.34 -10.59
CA ALA A 247 -21.64 -4.65 -10.28
C ALA A 247 -22.17 -3.86 -9.06
N THR A 248 -21.31 -3.52 -8.09
CA THR A 248 -21.73 -2.71 -6.92
C THR A 248 -22.27 -1.33 -7.30
N ARG A 249 -21.92 -0.80 -8.48
CA ARG A 249 -22.39 0.50 -8.98
C ARG A 249 -23.88 0.48 -9.37
N PHE A 250 -24.42 -0.67 -9.71
CA PHE A 250 -25.80 -0.83 -10.20
C PHE A 250 -26.71 -1.48 -9.16
N ALA A 251 -26.15 -2.10 -8.13
CA ALA A 251 -26.93 -2.78 -7.10
C ALA A 251 -27.40 -1.80 -6.01
N PRO A 252 -28.61 -1.97 -5.46
CA PRO A 252 -29.06 -1.19 -4.32
C PRO A 252 -28.08 -1.31 -3.14
N ARG A 253 -27.72 -0.20 -2.52
CA ARG A 253 -26.70 -0.16 -1.44
C ARG A 253 -27.01 -1.12 -0.29
N ASN A 254 -28.29 -1.26 0.11
CA ASN A 254 -28.71 -2.18 1.18
C ASN A 254 -28.43 -3.64 0.83
N LEU A 255 -28.64 -4.03 -0.43
CA LEU A 255 -28.33 -5.39 -0.90
C LEU A 255 -26.81 -5.66 -0.86
N VAL A 256 -26.02 -4.71 -1.36
CA VAL A 256 -24.55 -4.80 -1.33
C VAL A 256 -24.06 -4.95 0.11
N THR A 257 -24.57 -4.12 1.03
CA THR A 257 -24.21 -4.17 2.47
C THR A 257 -24.58 -5.51 3.10
N SER A 258 -25.76 -6.06 2.77
CA SER A 258 -26.22 -7.35 3.30
C SER A 258 -25.34 -8.52 2.82
N ILE A 259 -24.94 -8.50 1.55
CA ILE A 259 -24.00 -9.48 0.99
C ILE A 259 -22.63 -9.37 1.66
N ALA A 260 -22.10 -8.15 1.78
CA ALA A 260 -20.82 -7.91 2.45
C ALA A 260 -20.85 -8.36 3.93
N ARG A 261 -21.97 -8.15 4.63
CA ARG A 261 -22.18 -8.64 6.00
C ARG A 261 -22.01 -10.17 6.07
N LYS A 262 -22.63 -10.92 5.16
CA LYS A 262 -22.53 -12.39 5.12
C LYS A 262 -21.12 -12.88 4.81
N LEU A 263 -20.40 -12.16 3.98
CA LEU A 263 -19.03 -12.52 3.58
C LEU A 263 -18.00 -12.22 4.69
N ASN A 264 -18.24 -11.18 5.49
CA ASN A 264 -17.34 -10.76 6.56
C ASN A 264 -17.70 -11.42 7.91
N SER A 265 -18.91 -12.04 8.06
CA SER A 265 -19.24 -12.73 9.31
C SER A 265 -18.33 -13.95 9.46
N SER A 266 -17.56 -14.01 10.54
CA SER A 266 -17.05 -15.29 11.09
C SER A 266 -18.24 -16.08 11.64
N ARG A 267 -18.35 -17.35 11.30
CA ARG A 267 -19.34 -18.25 11.91
C ARG A 267 -18.97 -18.53 13.36
#